data_fb352538041ad02df2215a3162c8c3e0
#
_entry.id   fb352538041ad02df2215a3162c8c3e0
#
_cell.length_a   1.000
_cell.length_b   1.000
_cell.length_c   1.000
_cell.angle_alpha   90.00
_cell.angle_beta   90.00
_cell.angle_gamma   90.00
#
_symmetry.space_group_name_H-M   'P 1'
#
loop_
_entity.id
_entity.type
_entity.pdbx_description
1 polymer ?
#
loop_
_entity_poly.entity_id
_entity_poly.type
_entity_poly.pdbx_seq_one_letter_code
_entity_poly.pdbx_strand_id
1 'polypeptide(L)'
;MRSLLVGFICFFTVPLHAAQRDNLSVWFVDSLVKVFPDSPAVTSSFELALVTARNGHSILQVALRSESHRLVRVRVIAPRLGNAALKVQNYRVGTVKVNSHPTDTPLDEVVRSAVGPYPDPLFPPEKEIALEATRTEALWVSLFAPKETRAGDVPGHGRGR
;
A
#
# COMPACT_ATOMS: atom_id res chain seq x y z
N MET A 1 68.24 24.40 -24.62
CA MET A 1 67.29 23.36 -24.82
C MET A 1 66.26 23.39 -23.67
N ARG A 2 65.06 23.91 -23.93
CA ARG A 2 63.94 23.99 -22.94
C ARG A 2 62.93 22.90 -23.28
N SER A 3 62.85 21.90 -22.41
CA SER A 3 61.82 20.86 -22.53
C SER A 3 60.45 21.42 -22.10
N LEU A 4 59.49 21.37 -22.99
CA LEU A 4 58.10 21.72 -22.72
C LEU A 4 57.36 20.45 -22.25
N LEU A 5 56.91 20.42 -20.97
CA LEU A 5 56.13 19.33 -20.40
C LEU A 5 54.65 19.62 -20.69
N VAL A 6 54.06 18.88 -21.60
CA VAL A 6 52.62 18.95 -21.88
C VAL A 6 51.90 18.01 -20.91
N GLY A 7 51.23 18.58 -19.91
CA GLY A 7 50.39 17.84 -18.98
C GLY A 7 49.03 17.52 -19.63
N PHE A 8 48.71 16.24 -19.77
CA PHE A 8 47.43 15.74 -20.26
C PHE A 8 46.46 15.63 -19.07
N ILE A 9 45.50 16.56 -18.99
CA ILE A 9 44.42 16.50 -17.96
C ILE A 9 43.30 15.67 -18.50
N CYS A 10 43.19 14.40 -18.03
CA CYS A 10 42.05 13.54 -18.27
C CYS A 10 40.89 13.98 -17.35
N PHE A 11 39.85 14.59 -17.95
CA PHE A 11 38.56 14.75 -17.26
C PHE A 11 37.80 13.42 -17.26
N PHE A 12 37.79 12.74 -16.11
CA PHE A 12 36.85 11.67 -15.86
C PHE A 12 35.47 12.26 -15.56
N THR A 13 34.57 12.25 -16.55
CA THR A 13 33.17 12.50 -16.31
C THR A 13 32.56 11.21 -15.68
N VAL A 14 32.39 11.23 -14.35
CA VAL A 14 31.61 10.22 -13.65
C VAL A 14 30.15 10.46 -14.01
N PRO A 15 29.43 9.51 -14.65
CA PRO A 15 27.99 9.67 -14.84
C PRO A 15 27.34 9.71 -13.47
N LEU A 16 26.79 10.85 -13.10
CA LEU A 16 25.97 11.03 -11.94
C LEU A 16 24.66 10.23 -12.20
N HIS A 17 24.64 8.96 -11.79
CA HIS A 17 23.39 8.23 -11.72
C HIS A 17 22.54 8.94 -10.68
N ALA A 18 21.58 9.73 -11.15
CA ALA A 18 20.53 10.24 -10.28
C ALA A 18 19.88 9.03 -9.62
N ALA A 19 20.13 8.86 -8.33
CA ALA A 19 19.42 7.86 -7.53
C ALA A 19 17.93 8.18 -7.69
N GLN A 20 17.24 7.34 -8.45
CA GLN A 20 15.80 7.45 -8.66
C GLN A 20 15.18 7.31 -7.28
N ARG A 21 14.71 8.41 -6.70
CA ARG A 21 14.03 8.39 -5.40
C ARG A 21 12.87 7.42 -5.54
N ASP A 22 12.80 6.48 -4.63
CA ASP A 22 11.76 5.46 -4.57
C ASP A 22 10.42 6.16 -4.29
N ASN A 23 9.69 6.50 -5.34
CA ASN A 23 8.41 7.19 -5.28
C ASN A 23 7.27 6.20 -5.01
N LEU A 24 7.50 5.23 -4.12
CA LEU A 24 6.46 4.35 -3.62
C LEU A 24 5.83 4.97 -2.38
N SER A 25 4.54 5.26 -2.47
CA SER A 25 3.71 5.67 -1.34
C SER A 25 2.97 4.47 -0.78
N VAL A 26 2.99 4.32 0.54
CA VAL A 26 2.28 3.27 1.28
C VAL A 26 1.56 3.92 2.44
N TRP A 27 0.25 3.66 2.58
CA TRP A 27 -0.53 4.19 3.70
C TRP A 27 -1.62 3.23 4.14
N PHE A 28 -2.06 3.38 5.37
CA PHE A 28 -3.16 2.59 5.94
C PHE A 28 -4.49 3.30 5.68
N VAL A 29 -5.53 2.50 5.46
CA VAL A 29 -6.89 2.98 5.20
C VAL A 29 -7.85 2.13 6.03
N ASP A 30 -8.87 2.78 6.60
CA ASP A 30 -9.96 2.07 7.28
C ASP A 30 -10.68 1.12 6.32
N SER A 31 -11.15 0.00 6.85
CA SER A 31 -11.83 -1.03 6.05
C SER A 31 -13.13 -0.55 5.39
N LEU A 32 -13.78 0.47 5.93
CA LEU A 32 -15.02 1.03 5.38
C LEU A 32 -14.78 2.05 4.26
N VAL A 33 -13.55 2.52 4.09
CA VAL A 33 -13.20 3.48 3.04
C VAL A 33 -12.86 2.75 1.75
N LYS A 34 -13.51 3.09 0.66
CA LYS A 34 -13.21 2.54 -0.67
C LYS A 34 -11.94 3.19 -1.26
N VAL A 35 -10.94 2.37 -1.54
CA VAL A 35 -9.71 2.81 -2.22
C VAL A 35 -9.86 2.57 -3.72
N PHE A 36 -10.04 3.65 -4.47
CA PHE A 36 -10.17 3.58 -5.92
C PHE A 36 -8.80 3.57 -6.62
N PRO A 37 -8.70 3.05 -7.85
CA PRO A 37 -7.44 3.06 -8.61
C PRO A 37 -6.87 4.47 -8.85
N ASP A 38 -7.68 5.49 -8.83
CA ASP A 38 -7.29 6.90 -8.99
C ASP A 38 -7.18 7.65 -7.65
N SER A 39 -7.34 6.97 -6.51
CA SER A 39 -7.14 7.59 -5.19
C SER A 39 -5.73 8.17 -5.10
N PRO A 40 -5.57 9.44 -4.68
CA PRO A 40 -4.26 10.06 -4.51
C PRO A 40 -3.49 9.42 -3.36
N ALA A 41 -2.16 9.48 -3.42
CA ALA A 41 -1.33 9.10 -2.29
C ALA A 41 -1.56 10.04 -1.11
N VAL A 42 -1.66 9.46 0.08
CA VAL A 42 -1.78 10.22 1.33
C VAL A 42 -0.39 10.30 1.97
N THR A 43 0.13 11.51 2.15
CA THR A 43 1.47 11.77 2.69
C THR A 43 1.52 11.83 4.20
N SER A 44 0.36 11.88 4.88
CA SER A 44 0.30 11.88 6.33
C SER A 44 0.46 10.46 6.87
N SER A 45 1.38 10.29 7.82
CA SER A 45 1.48 9.08 8.64
C SER A 45 0.23 8.99 9.51
N PHE A 46 -0.80 8.29 9.04
CA PHE A 46 -1.91 7.95 9.92
C PHE A 46 -1.48 6.81 10.84
N GLU A 47 -1.52 7.08 12.13
CA GLU A 47 -1.50 6.02 13.12
C GLU A 47 -2.91 5.42 13.14
N LEU A 48 -3.07 4.23 12.56
CA LEU A 48 -4.33 3.53 12.56
C LEU A 48 -4.39 2.62 13.80
N ALA A 49 -5.21 2.98 14.76
CA ALA A 49 -5.48 2.12 15.90
C ALA A 49 -6.56 1.09 15.54
N LEU A 50 -6.20 -0.20 15.58
CA LEU A 50 -7.15 -1.30 15.41
C LEU A 50 -7.51 -1.88 16.77
N VAL A 51 -8.79 -1.98 17.05
CA VAL A 51 -9.32 -2.62 18.26
C VAL A 51 -10.01 -3.92 17.88
N THR A 52 -9.66 -5.01 18.57
CA THR A 52 -10.32 -6.30 18.38
C THR A 52 -10.57 -7.01 19.70
N ALA A 53 -11.67 -7.73 19.79
CA ALA A 53 -11.94 -8.62 20.91
C ALA A 53 -11.16 -9.94 20.72
N ARG A 54 -10.98 -10.69 21.81
CA ARG A 54 -10.54 -12.09 21.74
C ARG A 54 -11.52 -12.91 20.89
N ASN A 55 -11.00 -13.80 20.08
CA ASN A 55 -11.76 -14.58 19.09
C ASN A 55 -12.48 -13.69 18.05
N GLY A 56 -11.95 -12.50 17.82
CA GLY A 56 -12.49 -11.52 16.88
C GLY A 56 -11.51 -11.16 15.77
N HIS A 57 -12.03 -10.47 14.79
CA HIS A 57 -11.27 -9.95 13.65
C HIS A 57 -11.25 -8.43 13.67
N SER A 58 -10.12 -7.86 13.27
CA SER A 58 -10.02 -6.47 12.85
C SER A 58 -9.48 -6.41 11.42
N ILE A 59 -9.92 -5.42 10.69
CA ILE A 59 -9.63 -5.30 9.28
C ILE A 59 -9.08 -3.91 8.99
N LEU A 60 -8.06 -3.85 8.16
CA LEU A 60 -7.54 -2.61 7.59
C LEU A 60 -7.23 -2.82 6.11
N GLN A 61 -7.05 -1.73 5.39
CA GLN A 61 -6.49 -1.76 4.05
C GLN A 61 -5.10 -1.13 4.05
N VAL A 62 -4.23 -1.64 3.19
CA VAL A 62 -2.93 -1.06 2.87
C VAL A 62 -2.98 -0.62 1.42
N ALA A 63 -2.92 0.68 1.19
CA ALA A 63 -2.89 1.24 -0.14
C ALA A 63 -1.46 1.49 -0.59
N LEU A 64 -1.20 1.21 -1.87
CA LEU A 64 0.11 1.28 -2.52
C LEU A 64 -0.03 2.11 -3.80
N ARG A 65 0.84 3.09 -4.00
CA ARG A 65 0.89 3.88 -5.23
C ARG A 65 2.33 4.18 -5.61
N SER A 66 2.62 4.05 -6.89
CA SER A 66 3.93 4.41 -7.44
C SER A 66 3.77 5.37 -8.61
N GLU A 67 4.70 6.29 -8.76
CA GLU A 67 4.76 7.18 -9.93
C GLU A 67 5.30 6.49 -11.20
N SER A 68 5.82 5.27 -11.05
CA SER A 68 6.34 4.46 -12.16
C SER A 68 5.86 3.02 -12.08
N HIS A 69 5.86 2.33 -13.22
CA HIS A 69 5.61 0.88 -13.24
C HIS A 69 6.67 0.13 -12.44
N ARG A 70 6.23 -0.71 -11.52
CA ARG A 70 7.14 -1.53 -10.72
C ARG A 70 6.47 -2.79 -10.17
N LEU A 71 7.29 -3.80 -9.88
CA LEU A 71 6.88 -4.96 -9.10
C LEU A 71 7.21 -4.73 -7.63
N VAL A 72 6.26 -4.95 -6.74
CA VAL A 72 6.45 -4.86 -5.30
C VAL A 72 6.10 -6.18 -4.63
N ARG A 73 6.89 -6.53 -3.64
CA ARG A 73 6.60 -7.69 -2.77
C ARG A 73 6.15 -7.18 -1.42
N VAL A 74 4.90 -7.48 -1.05
CA VAL A 74 4.35 -7.10 0.24
C VAL A 74 4.37 -8.31 1.17
N ARG A 75 5.00 -8.14 2.33
CA ARG A 75 4.97 -9.13 3.41
C ARG A 75 4.22 -8.52 4.59
N VAL A 76 3.11 -9.14 4.96
CA VAL A 76 2.41 -8.79 6.20
C VAL A 76 2.93 -9.70 7.31
N ILE A 77 3.50 -9.09 8.34
CA ILE A 77 4.07 -9.82 9.48
C ILE A 77 3.04 -9.79 10.61
N ALA A 78 2.65 -10.97 11.07
CA ALA A 78 1.72 -11.08 12.18
C ALA A 78 2.35 -10.53 13.47
N PRO A 79 1.73 -9.55 14.12
CA PRO A 79 2.21 -9.05 15.41
C PRO A 79 1.99 -10.10 16.50
N ARG A 80 2.79 -10.05 17.54
CA ARG A 80 2.68 -10.93 18.71
C ARG A 80 2.25 -10.13 19.93
N LEU A 81 1.31 -10.68 20.67
CA LEU A 81 0.91 -10.15 21.96
C LEU A 81 1.18 -11.22 23.06
N GLY A 82 2.22 -11.01 23.84
CA GLY A 82 2.72 -12.04 24.75
C GLY A 82 3.15 -13.30 23.98
N ASN A 83 2.66 -14.46 24.38
CA ASN A 83 2.96 -15.75 23.74
C ASN A 83 2.05 -16.06 22.54
N ALA A 84 0.97 -15.32 22.35
CA ALA A 84 0.04 -15.53 21.23
C ALA A 84 0.42 -14.68 20.02
N ALA A 85 0.50 -15.33 18.86
CA ALA A 85 0.62 -14.64 17.58
C ALA A 85 -0.79 -14.36 17.04
N LEU A 86 -1.04 -13.13 16.62
CA LEU A 86 -2.23 -12.83 15.84
C LEU A 86 -2.13 -13.55 14.48
N LYS A 87 -3.27 -14.05 13.98
CA LYS A 87 -3.29 -14.65 12.65
C LYS A 87 -3.59 -13.55 11.64
N VAL A 88 -2.79 -13.50 10.58
CA VAL A 88 -2.94 -12.51 9.51
C VAL A 88 -3.31 -13.20 8.22
N GLN A 89 -4.32 -12.67 7.55
CA GLN A 89 -4.70 -13.02 6.19
C GLN A 89 -4.71 -11.74 5.37
N ASN A 90 -4.23 -11.78 4.15
CA ASN A 90 -4.27 -10.66 3.23
C ASN A 90 -4.82 -11.08 1.87
N TYR A 91 -5.47 -10.15 1.21
CA TYR A 91 -6.08 -10.31 -0.10
C TYR A 91 -5.78 -9.08 -0.94
N ARG A 92 -5.70 -9.23 -2.25
CA ARG A 92 -5.67 -8.10 -3.15
C ARG A 92 -7.10 -7.63 -3.43
N VAL A 93 -7.34 -6.34 -3.31
CA VAL A 93 -8.63 -5.75 -3.69
C VAL A 93 -8.64 -5.57 -5.21
N GLY A 94 -9.54 -6.24 -5.88
CA GLY A 94 -9.74 -6.06 -7.31
C GLY A 94 -10.83 -5.03 -7.60
N THR A 95 -11.15 -4.85 -8.89
CA THR A 95 -12.16 -3.89 -9.31
C THR A 95 -13.22 -4.52 -10.19
N VAL A 96 -14.45 -4.04 -10.06
CA VAL A 96 -15.57 -4.32 -10.97
C VAL A 96 -15.87 -3.06 -11.77
N LYS A 97 -16.08 -3.19 -13.06
CA LYS A 97 -16.44 -2.07 -13.92
C LYS A 97 -17.91 -1.72 -13.75
N VAL A 98 -18.18 -0.53 -13.23
CA VAL A 98 -19.52 0.06 -13.17
C VAL A 98 -19.70 0.93 -14.40
N ASN A 99 -20.68 0.60 -15.25
CA ASN A 99 -20.95 1.30 -16.51
C ASN A 99 -22.06 2.35 -16.38
N SER A 100 -22.94 2.20 -15.37
CA SER A 100 -24.04 3.14 -15.12
C SER A 100 -24.43 3.10 -13.65
N HIS A 101 -24.97 4.18 -13.15
CA HIS A 101 -25.64 4.23 -11.84
C HIS A 101 -27.16 4.17 -12.04
N PRO A 102 -27.93 3.67 -11.06
CA PRO A 102 -29.37 3.84 -11.03
C PRO A 102 -29.73 5.32 -11.09
N THR A 103 -30.73 5.68 -11.89
CA THR A 103 -31.13 7.08 -12.08
C THR A 103 -31.93 7.65 -10.91
N ASP A 104 -32.43 6.78 -10.04
CA ASP A 104 -33.27 7.09 -8.89
C ASP A 104 -32.49 7.14 -7.56
N THR A 105 -31.18 6.83 -7.59
CA THR A 105 -30.34 6.91 -6.39
C THR A 105 -29.85 8.35 -6.17
N PRO A 106 -30.13 8.99 -5.02
CA PRO A 106 -29.61 10.30 -4.68
C PRO A 106 -28.07 10.33 -4.69
N LEU A 107 -27.47 11.41 -5.17
CA LEU A 107 -26.02 11.52 -5.32
C LEU A 107 -25.25 11.51 -3.99
N ASP A 108 -25.90 11.89 -2.90
CA ASP A 108 -25.38 11.86 -1.54
C ASP A 108 -25.38 10.47 -0.90
N GLU A 109 -26.11 9.53 -1.50
CA GLU A 109 -26.14 8.13 -1.08
C GLU A 109 -25.12 7.24 -1.83
N VAL A 110 -24.49 7.76 -2.88
CA VAL A 110 -23.47 7.01 -3.63
C VAL A 110 -22.05 7.31 -3.14
N VAL A 111 -21.23 6.30 -3.01
CA VAL A 111 -19.81 6.44 -2.62
C VAL A 111 -19.04 7.28 -3.64
N ARG A 112 -19.45 7.23 -4.90
CA ARG A 112 -18.85 7.95 -6.02
C ARG A 112 -19.85 8.07 -7.17
N SER A 113 -20.00 9.27 -7.72
CA SER A 113 -20.90 9.52 -8.85
C SER A 113 -20.31 9.13 -10.21
N ALA A 114 -18.99 9.05 -10.34
CA ALA A 114 -18.33 8.68 -11.59
C ALA A 114 -18.42 7.18 -11.85
N VAL A 115 -18.74 6.78 -13.07
CA VAL A 115 -18.64 5.39 -13.54
C VAL A 115 -17.17 4.98 -13.68
N GLY A 116 -16.89 3.68 -13.72
CA GLY A 116 -15.52 3.19 -13.86
C GLY A 116 -15.21 1.98 -12.99
N PRO A 117 -13.93 1.75 -12.66
CA PRO A 117 -13.52 0.63 -11.81
C PRO A 117 -13.84 0.91 -10.34
N TYR A 118 -14.65 0.05 -9.74
CA TYR A 118 -15.03 0.10 -8.32
C TYR A 118 -14.35 -1.03 -7.54
N PRO A 119 -13.68 -0.73 -6.41
CA PRO A 119 -13.06 -1.75 -5.58
C PRO A 119 -14.13 -2.61 -4.91
N ASP A 120 -14.05 -3.95 -5.09
CA ASP A 120 -15.02 -4.87 -4.50
C ASP A 120 -14.48 -6.29 -4.31
N PRO A 121 -14.08 -7.08 -5.35
CA PRO A 121 -13.69 -8.46 -5.16
C PRO A 121 -12.36 -8.59 -4.44
N LEU A 122 -12.26 -9.59 -3.54
CA LEU A 122 -11.04 -9.96 -2.86
C LEU A 122 -10.40 -11.18 -3.54
N PHE A 123 -9.19 -11.02 -4.04
CA PHE A 123 -8.41 -12.07 -4.65
C PHE A 123 -7.36 -12.63 -3.68
N PRO A 124 -7.00 -13.91 -3.79
CA PRO A 124 -5.88 -14.47 -3.03
C PRO A 124 -4.60 -13.62 -3.19
N PRO A 125 -3.73 -13.61 -2.18
CA PRO A 125 -2.50 -12.82 -2.24
C PRO A 125 -1.56 -13.33 -3.33
N GLU A 126 -1.00 -12.41 -4.08
CA GLU A 126 0.04 -12.68 -5.06
C GLU A 126 1.43 -12.54 -4.42
N LYS A 127 2.42 -13.26 -4.95
CA LYS A 127 3.81 -13.15 -4.48
C LYS A 127 4.39 -11.76 -4.76
N GLU A 128 3.98 -11.17 -5.88
CA GLU A 128 4.41 -9.87 -6.35
C GLU A 128 3.20 -9.14 -6.94
N ILE A 129 3.12 -7.86 -6.68
CA ILE A 129 2.04 -6.99 -7.16
C ILE A 129 2.65 -6.06 -8.20
N ALA A 130 2.11 -6.08 -9.41
CA ALA A 130 2.46 -5.12 -10.44
C ALA A 130 1.72 -3.80 -10.16
N LEU A 131 2.47 -2.76 -9.85
CA LEU A 131 1.93 -1.41 -9.73
C LEU A 131 2.05 -0.72 -11.09
N GLU A 132 0.94 -0.25 -11.62
CA GLU A 132 0.90 0.66 -12.75
C GLU A 132 1.26 2.08 -12.29
N ALA A 133 1.90 2.85 -13.18
CA ALA A 133 2.25 4.23 -12.87
C ALA A 133 1.01 5.05 -12.51
N THR A 134 1.09 5.82 -11.44
CA THR A 134 0.03 6.71 -10.95
C THR A 134 -1.29 6.03 -10.59
N ARG A 135 -1.29 4.70 -10.47
CA ARG A 135 -2.45 3.91 -10.06
C ARG A 135 -2.29 3.38 -8.65
N THR A 136 -3.37 3.42 -7.88
CA THR A 136 -3.41 2.91 -6.50
C THR A 136 -3.96 1.50 -6.48
N GLU A 137 -3.20 0.60 -5.85
CA GLU A 137 -3.61 -0.76 -5.52
C GLU A 137 -3.90 -0.85 -4.01
N ALA A 138 -4.83 -1.71 -3.62
CA ALA A 138 -5.16 -1.92 -2.22
C ALA A 138 -5.04 -3.40 -1.84
N LEU A 139 -4.55 -3.62 -0.63
CA LEU A 139 -4.55 -4.91 0.04
C LEU A 139 -5.51 -4.86 1.22
N TRP A 140 -6.37 -5.84 1.30
CA TRP A 140 -7.24 -6.09 2.44
C TRP A 140 -6.52 -6.99 3.43
N VAL A 141 -6.31 -6.52 4.66
CA VAL A 141 -5.59 -7.24 5.70
C VAL A 141 -6.54 -7.52 6.86
N SER A 142 -6.74 -8.81 7.16
CA SER A 142 -7.53 -9.28 8.29
C SER A 142 -6.60 -9.79 9.38
N LEU A 143 -6.80 -9.31 10.59
CA LEU A 143 -6.10 -9.70 11.82
C LEU A 143 -7.07 -10.45 12.70
N PHE A 144 -6.80 -11.71 13.01
CA PHE A 144 -7.59 -12.50 13.93
C PHE A 144 -6.86 -12.64 15.27
N ALA A 145 -7.54 -12.28 16.35
CA ALA A 145 -7.03 -12.47 17.71
C ALA A 145 -7.54 -13.81 18.27
N PRO A 146 -6.70 -14.84 18.43
CA PRO A 146 -7.10 -16.11 19.04
C PRO A 146 -7.69 -15.93 20.46
N LYS A 147 -8.48 -16.90 20.90
CA LYS A 147 -9.15 -16.90 22.21
C LYS A 147 -8.17 -16.71 23.37
N GLU A 148 -6.97 -17.25 23.22
CA GLU A 148 -5.89 -17.23 24.23
C GLU A 148 -5.08 -15.91 24.23
N THR A 149 -5.37 -14.99 23.29
CA THR A 149 -4.68 -13.71 23.21
C THR A 149 -4.92 -12.89 24.49
N ARG A 150 -3.87 -12.39 25.10
CA ARG A 150 -3.97 -11.49 26.26
C ARG A 150 -4.41 -10.10 25.79
N ALA A 151 -5.07 -9.36 26.69
CA ALA A 151 -5.31 -7.93 26.44
C ALA A 151 -3.99 -7.17 26.46
N GLY A 152 -3.87 -6.14 25.63
CA GLY A 152 -2.70 -5.28 25.52
C GLY A 152 -2.59 -4.62 24.16
N ASP A 153 -1.64 -3.71 24.03
CA ASP A 153 -1.37 -2.95 22.81
C ASP A 153 -0.20 -3.56 22.05
N VAL A 154 -0.30 -3.55 20.72
CA VAL A 154 0.77 -3.98 19.82
C VAL A 154 1.12 -2.81 18.91
N PRO A 155 2.34 -2.26 19.01
CA PRO A 155 2.77 -1.24 18.07
C PRO A 155 2.92 -1.83 16.67
N GLY A 156 2.15 -1.31 15.71
CA GLY A 156 2.28 -1.63 14.30
C GLY A 156 3.32 -0.72 13.65
N HIS A 157 4.27 -1.28 12.91
CA HIS A 157 5.23 -0.50 12.12
C HIS A 157 5.13 -0.92 10.66
N GLY A 158 4.76 0.01 9.79
CA GLY A 158 4.87 -0.14 8.34
C GLY A 158 6.22 0.39 7.87
N ARG A 159 7.07 -0.46 7.28
CA ARG A 159 8.28 -0.02 6.56
C ARG A 159 8.10 -0.37 5.08
N GLY A 160 8.08 0.65 4.23
CA GLY A 160 8.31 0.48 2.80
C GLY A 160 9.82 0.29 2.55
N ARG A 161 10.19 -0.71 1.78
CA ARG A 161 11.53 -0.90 1.21
C ARG A 161 11.43 -0.86 -0.29
#